data_f3fb4d9f152a5610e27d78f42691e7f5
#
_entry.id   f3fb4d9f152a5610e27d78f42691e7f5
#
_cell.length_a   1.000
_cell.length_b   1.000
_cell.length_c   1.000
_cell.angle_alpha   90.00
_cell.angle_beta   90.00
_cell.angle_gamma   90.00
#
_symmetry.space_group_name_H-M   'P 1'
#
loop_
_entity.id
_entity.type
_entity.pdbx_description
1 polymer ?
#
loop_
_entity_poly.entity_id
_entity_poly.type
_entity_poly.pdbx_seq_one_letter_code
_entity_poly.pdbx_strand_id
1 'polypeptide(L)'
;SLETVPWGGATASLLPQDRAEGERLDELVERLSVRLGEDSVVVPRSREDHRPEAKQDWAPARSHEAMPAAEADALYPTWLLPRPVKLSMKGETPCFGGPLRRLARMYRVETSWWDEQGPALRDYFIARSPQAGLVWIYRERPPNLAADLAASTQFDWYLQGLYA
;
A
#
# COMPACT_ATOMS: atom_id res chain seq x y z
N SER A 1 -39.43 -29.70 -10.80
CA SER A 1 -39.70 -28.82 -9.65
C SER A 1 -38.53 -27.85 -9.54
N LEU A 2 -38.79 -26.60 -9.85
CA LEU A 2 -37.85 -25.52 -9.62
C LEU A 2 -37.96 -25.15 -8.13
N GLU A 3 -36.97 -25.54 -7.37
CA GLU A 3 -36.81 -25.12 -5.99
C GLU A 3 -36.40 -23.65 -5.96
N THR A 4 -37.34 -22.76 -5.65
CA THR A 4 -37.04 -21.34 -5.45
C THR A 4 -36.44 -21.17 -4.07
N VAL A 5 -35.16 -20.84 -4.04
CA VAL A 5 -34.49 -20.41 -2.80
C VAL A 5 -34.97 -18.99 -2.46
N PRO A 6 -35.41 -18.72 -1.23
CA PRO A 6 -35.81 -17.36 -0.83
C PRO A 6 -34.62 -16.42 -0.98
N TRP A 7 -34.78 -15.38 -1.78
CA TRP A 7 -33.78 -14.34 -1.91
C TRP A 7 -33.76 -13.48 -0.64
N GLY A 8 -32.66 -13.56 0.13
CA GLY A 8 -32.42 -12.72 1.30
C GLY A 8 -31.92 -11.32 0.94
N GLY A 9 -32.62 -10.64 0.04
CA GLY A 9 -32.27 -9.26 -0.33
C GLY A 9 -32.32 -8.32 0.85
N ALA A 10 -31.40 -7.36 0.91
CA ALA A 10 -31.37 -6.32 1.92
C ALA A 10 -32.65 -5.49 1.84
N THR A 11 -33.54 -5.63 2.80
CA THR A 11 -34.65 -4.71 3.04
C THR A 11 -34.07 -3.52 3.82
N ALA A 12 -33.95 -2.36 3.17
CA ALA A 12 -33.66 -1.12 3.86
C ALA A 12 -34.84 -0.75 4.77
N SER A 13 -34.79 -1.12 6.05
CA SER A 13 -35.70 -0.66 7.04
C SER A 13 -35.27 0.70 7.57
N LEU A 14 -36.24 1.64 7.71
CA LEU A 14 -36.04 2.92 8.36
C LEU A 14 -35.94 2.82 9.91
N LEU A 15 -36.10 1.61 10.44
CA LEU A 15 -36.04 1.38 11.89
C LEU A 15 -34.60 0.95 12.29
N PRO A 16 -34.04 1.51 13.38
CA PRO A 16 -32.66 1.27 13.80
C PRO A 16 -32.32 -0.18 14.18
N GLN A 17 -33.30 -1.07 14.26
CA GLN A 17 -33.12 -2.46 14.71
C GLN A 17 -32.99 -3.49 13.57
N ASP A 18 -33.35 -3.13 12.36
CA ASP A 18 -33.11 -4.02 11.22
C ASP A 18 -31.65 -3.92 10.78
N ARG A 19 -30.83 -4.85 11.23
CA ARG A 19 -29.57 -5.13 10.56
C ARG A 19 -29.93 -5.71 9.20
N ALA A 20 -29.80 -4.90 8.15
CA ALA A 20 -29.86 -5.40 6.80
C ALA A 20 -28.70 -6.42 6.66
N GLU A 21 -29.02 -7.71 6.76
CA GLU A 21 -28.11 -8.76 6.31
C GLU A 21 -28.06 -8.62 4.80
N GLY A 22 -27.04 -7.86 4.33
CA GLY A 22 -26.76 -7.71 2.93
C GLY A 22 -26.42 -9.05 2.30
N GLU A 23 -26.43 -9.09 0.98
CA GLU A 23 -25.93 -10.23 0.20
C GLU A 23 -24.55 -10.66 0.73
N ARG A 24 -24.31 -11.95 0.84
CA ARG A 24 -23.00 -12.48 1.26
C ARG A 24 -21.95 -12.10 0.22
N LEU A 25 -20.74 -11.84 0.70
CA LEU A 25 -19.63 -11.44 -0.16
C LEU A 25 -19.40 -12.43 -1.31
N ASP A 26 -19.53 -13.73 -1.04
CA ASP A 26 -19.36 -14.78 -2.03
C ASP A 26 -20.41 -14.69 -3.16
N GLU A 27 -21.67 -14.43 -2.80
CA GLU A 27 -22.78 -14.27 -3.75
C GLU A 27 -22.59 -13.01 -4.61
N LEU A 28 -22.12 -11.92 -3.98
CA LEU A 28 -21.78 -10.69 -4.69
C LEU A 28 -20.65 -10.90 -5.69
N VAL A 29 -19.57 -11.55 -5.26
CA VAL A 29 -18.42 -11.87 -6.12
C VAL A 29 -18.85 -12.73 -7.29
N GLU A 30 -19.64 -13.78 -7.04
CA GLU A 30 -20.15 -14.66 -8.09
C GLU A 30 -20.99 -13.89 -9.11
N ARG A 31 -21.94 -13.08 -8.65
CA ARG A 31 -22.80 -12.29 -9.51
C ARG A 31 -22.03 -11.26 -10.33
N LEU A 32 -21.03 -10.60 -9.74
CA LEU A 32 -20.17 -9.67 -10.46
C LEU A 32 -19.30 -10.38 -11.48
N SER A 33 -18.73 -11.54 -11.15
CA SER A 33 -17.89 -12.33 -12.05
C SER A 33 -18.67 -12.83 -13.28
N VAL A 34 -19.93 -13.21 -13.10
CA VAL A 34 -20.80 -13.59 -14.22
C VAL A 34 -21.11 -12.41 -15.15
N ARG A 35 -21.24 -11.21 -14.62
CA ARG A 35 -21.58 -10.00 -15.40
C ARG A 35 -20.40 -9.34 -16.07
N LEU A 36 -19.26 -9.29 -15.39
CA LEU A 36 -18.07 -8.51 -15.78
C LEU A 36 -16.95 -9.38 -16.35
N GLY A 37 -17.05 -10.69 -16.18
CA GLY A 37 -15.97 -11.62 -16.43
C GLY A 37 -15.11 -11.87 -15.19
N GLU A 38 -14.55 -13.07 -15.10
CA GLU A 38 -13.77 -13.51 -13.91
C GLU A 38 -12.52 -12.66 -13.68
N ASP A 39 -11.87 -12.21 -14.75
CA ASP A 39 -10.65 -11.40 -14.68
C ASP A 39 -10.91 -9.94 -14.26
N SER A 40 -12.18 -9.50 -14.29
CA SER A 40 -12.55 -8.13 -13.91
C SER A 40 -12.89 -7.98 -12.44
N VAL A 41 -13.15 -9.09 -11.73
CA VAL A 41 -13.44 -9.09 -10.29
C VAL A 41 -12.22 -9.62 -9.56
N VAL A 42 -11.44 -8.70 -9.03
CA VAL A 42 -10.15 -9.00 -8.41
C VAL A 42 -10.15 -8.62 -6.94
N VAL A 43 -9.35 -9.32 -6.17
CA VAL A 43 -9.08 -9.06 -4.76
C VAL A 43 -7.60 -8.81 -4.53
N PRO A 44 -7.22 -7.99 -3.54
CA PRO A 44 -5.83 -7.81 -3.19
C PRO A 44 -5.26 -9.11 -2.61
N ARG A 45 -4.07 -9.49 -3.05
CA ARG A 45 -3.30 -10.63 -2.57
C ARG A 45 -2.01 -10.13 -1.94
N SER A 46 -1.69 -10.60 -0.74
CA SER A 46 -0.41 -10.32 -0.11
C SER A 46 0.72 -11.08 -0.80
N ARG A 47 1.85 -10.42 -1.01
CA ARG A 47 3.11 -11.02 -1.47
C ARG A 47 4.16 -10.92 -0.39
N GLU A 48 5.02 -11.92 -0.32
CA GLU A 48 6.19 -11.92 0.56
C GLU A 48 7.29 -11.04 -0.03
N ASP A 49 7.07 -9.72 0.00
CA ASP A 49 8.05 -8.72 -0.41
C ASP A 49 8.15 -7.66 0.69
N HIS A 50 9.35 -7.22 0.98
CA HIS A 50 9.58 -6.19 2.00
C HIS A 50 9.35 -4.77 1.46
N ARG A 51 9.31 -4.61 0.14
CA ARG A 51 9.02 -3.33 -0.51
C ARG A 51 7.53 -3.06 -0.47
N PRO A 52 7.08 -1.91 0.06
CA PRO A 52 5.66 -1.60 0.20
C PRO A 52 4.88 -1.68 -1.12
N GLU A 53 5.48 -1.22 -2.21
CA GLU A 53 4.88 -1.24 -3.55
C GLU A 53 4.74 -2.63 -4.15
N ALA A 54 5.48 -3.61 -3.64
CA ALA A 54 5.48 -4.99 -4.12
C ALA A 54 4.79 -5.97 -3.16
N LYS A 55 4.34 -5.49 -1.98
CA LYS A 55 3.67 -6.32 -0.97
C LYS A 55 2.28 -6.81 -1.38
N GLN A 56 1.69 -6.21 -2.40
CA GLN A 56 0.33 -6.48 -2.82
C GLN A 56 0.28 -6.72 -4.32
N ASP A 57 -0.49 -7.71 -4.70
CA ASP A 57 -0.87 -8.03 -6.08
C ASP A 57 -2.39 -8.19 -6.17
N TRP A 58 -2.93 -8.20 -7.39
CA TRP A 58 -4.34 -8.41 -7.63
C TRP A 58 -4.56 -9.79 -8.26
N ALA A 59 -5.45 -10.57 -7.68
CA ALA A 59 -5.79 -11.89 -8.17
C ALA A 59 -7.30 -12.00 -8.40
N PRO A 60 -7.78 -12.85 -9.33
CA PRO A 60 -9.20 -13.10 -9.49
C PRO A 60 -9.85 -13.50 -8.17
N ALA A 61 -11.01 -12.92 -7.87
CA ALA A 61 -11.68 -13.11 -6.58
C ALA A 61 -12.02 -14.57 -6.25
N ARG A 62 -12.18 -15.42 -7.28
CA ARG A 62 -12.41 -16.88 -7.10
C ARG A 62 -11.18 -17.67 -6.72
N SER A 63 -9.98 -17.16 -6.93
CA SER A 63 -8.72 -17.78 -6.53
C SER A 63 -8.35 -17.49 -5.07
N HIS A 64 -9.32 -17.16 -4.23
CA HIS A 64 -9.14 -16.65 -2.89
C HIS A 64 -8.50 -17.67 -1.94
N GLU A 65 -7.21 -17.53 -1.71
CA GLU A 65 -6.56 -17.98 -0.48
C GLU A 65 -6.79 -16.93 0.61
N ALA A 66 -7.22 -17.35 1.78
CA ALA A 66 -7.46 -16.45 2.90
C ALA A 66 -6.23 -15.57 3.14
N MET A 67 -6.40 -14.26 3.08
CA MET A 67 -5.33 -13.33 3.40
C MET A 67 -4.92 -13.51 4.87
N PRO A 68 -3.62 -13.66 5.18
CA PRO A 68 -3.17 -13.53 6.54
C PRO A 68 -3.59 -12.16 7.08
N ALA A 69 -4.04 -12.12 8.33
CA ALA A 69 -4.40 -10.86 8.97
C ALA A 69 -3.23 -9.87 8.86
N ALA A 70 -3.51 -8.70 8.31
CA ALA A 70 -2.50 -7.65 8.23
C ALA A 70 -1.99 -7.32 9.64
N GLU A 71 -0.68 -7.27 9.83
CA GLU A 71 -0.11 -6.77 11.07
C GLU A 71 -0.57 -5.32 11.26
N ALA A 72 -1.40 -5.11 12.29
CA ALA A 72 -2.08 -3.84 12.55
C ALA A 72 -1.13 -2.71 12.99
N ASP A 73 0.14 -3.00 13.25
CA ASP A 73 1.11 -2.06 13.83
C ASP A 73 1.89 -1.21 12.82
N ALA A 74 1.72 -1.43 11.55
CA ALA A 74 2.45 -0.65 10.56
C ALA A 74 1.73 0.68 10.27
N LEU A 75 2.35 1.80 10.61
CA LEU A 75 1.88 3.15 10.28
C LEU A 75 2.03 3.43 8.77
N TYR A 76 1.43 2.59 7.93
CA TYR A 76 1.43 2.79 6.48
C TYR A 76 0.57 4.00 6.10
N PRO A 77 0.91 4.71 5.03
CA PRO A 77 0.07 5.79 4.51
C PRO A 77 -1.23 5.24 3.93
N THR A 78 -2.29 6.04 3.97
CA THR A 78 -3.58 5.71 3.37
C THR A 78 -3.47 5.53 1.86
N TRP A 79 -2.61 6.33 1.21
CA TRP A 79 -2.34 6.27 -0.22
C TRP A 79 -0.89 5.93 -0.48
N LEU A 80 -0.67 4.78 -1.09
CA LEU A 80 0.64 4.37 -1.57
C LEU A 80 0.77 4.71 -3.05
N LEU A 81 1.85 5.38 -3.42
CA LEU A 81 2.13 5.70 -4.81
C LEU A 81 2.64 4.43 -5.52
N PRO A 82 2.08 4.10 -6.71
CA PRO A 82 2.53 2.93 -7.48
C PRO A 82 3.99 3.03 -7.92
N ARG A 83 4.48 4.26 -8.09
CA ARG A 83 5.88 4.57 -8.36
C ARG A 83 6.33 5.70 -7.45
N PRO A 84 7.44 5.52 -6.71
CA PRO A 84 8.00 6.59 -5.89
C PRO A 84 8.40 7.80 -6.74
N VAL A 85 8.18 8.98 -6.19
CA VAL A 85 8.53 10.24 -6.85
C VAL A 85 9.80 10.80 -6.22
N LYS A 86 10.85 11.00 -7.03
CA LYS A 86 12.10 11.60 -6.56
C LYS A 86 11.86 13.03 -6.09
N LEU A 87 12.35 13.34 -4.89
CA LEU A 87 12.19 14.66 -4.26
C LEU A 87 13.32 15.60 -4.68
N SER A 88 12.99 16.86 -4.85
CA SER A 88 14.00 17.91 -4.97
C SER A 88 14.66 18.18 -3.61
N MET A 89 15.89 18.66 -3.64
CA MET A 89 16.66 18.95 -2.43
C MET A 89 16.93 20.44 -2.31
N LYS A 90 16.80 20.96 -1.07
CA LYS A 90 17.28 22.30 -0.71
C LYS A 90 18.36 22.12 0.36
N GLY A 91 19.63 22.12 -0.07
CA GLY A 91 20.72 21.64 0.76
C GLY A 91 20.51 20.16 1.13
N GLU A 92 20.46 19.82 2.40
CA GLU A 92 20.21 18.46 2.90
C GLU A 92 18.72 18.16 3.17
N THR A 93 17.83 19.09 2.89
CA THR A 93 16.40 18.96 3.20
C THR A 93 15.62 18.57 1.94
N PRO A 94 14.93 17.42 1.94
CA PRO A 94 14.02 17.06 0.86
C PRO A 94 12.82 17.97 0.82
N CYS A 95 12.32 18.26 -0.39
CA CYS A 95 11.23 19.20 -0.63
C CYS A 95 10.09 18.55 -1.41
N PHE A 96 8.86 18.76 -0.92
CA PHE A 96 7.61 18.45 -1.61
C PHE A 96 6.54 19.48 -1.22
N GLY A 97 6.22 20.38 -2.15
CA GLY A 97 5.40 21.55 -1.82
C GLY A 97 6.05 22.49 -0.79
N GLY A 98 7.38 22.47 -0.72
CA GLY A 98 8.22 23.16 0.24
C GLY A 98 9.12 22.19 1.02
N PRO A 99 9.98 22.71 1.92
CA PRO A 99 10.89 21.88 2.70
C PRO A 99 10.14 20.96 3.66
N LEU A 100 10.49 19.68 3.67
CA LEU A 100 9.88 18.66 4.51
C LEU A 100 10.47 18.68 5.92
N ARG A 101 9.62 18.63 6.93
CA ARG A 101 10.02 18.42 8.33
C ARG A 101 9.85 16.97 8.70
N ARG A 102 10.93 16.22 8.90
CA ARG A 102 10.90 14.85 9.39
C ARG A 102 10.33 14.81 10.81
N LEU A 103 9.39 13.91 11.06
CA LEU A 103 8.72 13.74 12.36
C LEU A 103 9.19 12.48 13.06
N ALA A 104 9.22 11.36 12.32
CA ALA A 104 9.61 10.06 12.87
C ALA A 104 10.36 9.25 11.82
N ARG A 105 11.30 8.43 12.26
CA ARG A 105 11.86 7.32 11.48
C ARG A 105 11.01 6.10 11.78
N MET A 106 10.54 5.41 10.74
CA MET A 106 9.69 4.25 10.93
C MET A 106 10.50 2.95 10.94
N TYR A 107 10.94 2.53 9.79
CA TYR A 107 11.64 1.25 9.65
C TYR A 107 12.62 1.29 8.47
N ARG A 108 13.47 0.28 8.45
CA ARG A 108 14.44 0.06 7.39
C ARG A 108 14.01 -1.14 6.56
N VAL A 109 14.06 -0.98 5.25
CA VAL A 109 13.90 -2.07 4.29
C VAL A 109 15.26 -2.38 3.70
N GLU A 110 15.66 -3.63 3.83
CA GLU A 110 16.86 -4.18 3.21
C GLU A 110 16.41 -5.41 2.40
N THR A 111 16.43 -5.30 1.07
CA THR A 111 16.15 -6.44 0.21
C THR A 111 17.46 -7.08 -0.24
N SER A 112 17.40 -8.37 -0.45
CA SER A 112 18.58 -9.16 -0.79
C SER A 112 19.04 -8.94 -2.24
N TRP A 113 20.31 -9.17 -2.48
CA TRP A 113 20.99 -8.99 -3.78
C TRP A 113 20.52 -9.96 -4.88
N TRP A 114 19.78 -11.02 -4.52
CA TRP A 114 19.22 -11.99 -5.48
C TRP A 114 17.86 -11.59 -6.04
N ASP A 115 17.32 -10.44 -5.65
CA ASP A 115 16.07 -9.92 -6.20
C ASP A 115 16.33 -9.44 -7.65
N GLU A 116 15.46 -9.83 -8.58
CA GLU A 116 15.53 -9.43 -9.99
C GLU A 116 15.54 -7.90 -10.18
N GLN A 117 15.01 -7.15 -9.21
CA GLN A 117 15.00 -5.68 -9.21
C GLN A 117 16.20 -5.05 -8.49
N GLY A 118 17.13 -5.88 -8.03
CA GLY A 118 18.32 -5.44 -7.32
C GLY A 118 18.11 -5.12 -5.84
N PRO A 119 19.19 -4.89 -5.08
CA PRO A 119 19.12 -4.60 -3.66
C PRO A 119 18.48 -3.24 -3.41
N ALA A 120 17.45 -3.20 -2.57
CA ALA A 120 16.86 -1.95 -2.10
C ALA A 120 17.24 -1.74 -0.63
N LEU A 121 18.00 -0.69 -0.37
CA LEU A 121 18.35 -0.25 0.98
C LEU A 121 17.64 1.09 1.24
N ARG A 122 16.52 1.05 1.97
CA ARG A 122 15.66 2.21 2.18
C ARG A 122 15.41 2.48 3.65
N ASP A 123 15.63 3.71 4.08
CA ASP A 123 15.21 4.20 5.39
C ASP A 123 13.92 5.02 5.23
N TYR A 124 12.82 4.58 5.86
CA TYR A 124 11.52 5.23 5.77
C TYR A 124 11.27 6.22 6.90
N PHE A 125 10.59 7.32 6.57
CA PHE A 125 10.26 8.40 7.50
C PHE A 125 8.84 8.91 7.27
N ILE A 126 8.21 9.35 8.36
CA ILE A 126 7.04 10.23 8.29
C ILE A 126 7.57 11.67 8.33
N ALA A 127 7.10 12.47 7.39
CA ALA A 127 7.43 13.88 7.32
C ALA A 127 6.18 14.74 7.14
N ARG A 128 6.30 16.02 7.46
CA ARG A 128 5.26 17.02 7.21
C ARG A 128 5.66 17.90 6.04
N SER A 129 4.78 17.95 5.03
CA SER A 129 4.83 18.90 3.94
C SER A 129 3.98 20.12 4.29
N PRO A 130 4.40 21.34 3.93
CA PRO A 130 3.58 22.53 4.12
C PRO A 130 2.26 22.50 3.33
N GLN A 131 2.22 21.82 2.18
CA GLN A 131 1.06 21.79 1.28
C GLN A 131 0.28 20.49 1.34
N ALA A 132 0.95 19.35 1.54
CA ALA A 132 0.33 18.03 1.46
C ALA A 132 0.09 17.36 2.82
N GLY A 133 0.34 18.06 3.95
CA GLY A 133 0.16 17.48 5.27
C GLY A 133 1.21 16.41 5.59
N LEU A 134 0.78 15.24 6.09
CA LEU A 134 1.69 14.14 6.40
C LEU A 134 2.01 13.34 5.14
N VAL A 135 3.27 13.07 4.94
CA VAL A 135 3.80 12.32 3.80
C VAL A 135 4.73 11.21 4.27
N TRP A 136 4.74 10.13 3.51
CA TRP A 136 5.64 9.01 3.72
C TRP A 136 6.75 9.06 2.69
N ILE A 137 7.97 9.20 3.17
CA ILE A 137 9.16 9.35 2.34
C ILE A 137 10.21 8.34 2.72
N TYR A 138 11.10 8.05 1.81
CA TYR A 138 12.31 7.28 2.12
C TYR A 138 13.54 7.91 1.50
N ARG A 139 14.68 7.60 2.09
CA ARG A 139 15.99 7.82 1.47
C ARG A 139 16.56 6.49 1.02
N GLU A 140 17.15 6.50 -0.14
CA GLU A 140 17.89 5.37 -0.67
C GLU A 140 19.33 5.41 -0.17
N ARG A 141 19.83 4.26 0.27
CA ARG A 141 21.20 4.10 0.74
C ARG A 141 22.01 3.40 -0.36
N PRO A 142 23.24 3.86 -0.66
CA PRO A 142 24.09 3.15 -1.59
C PRO A 142 24.47 1.76 -1.04
N PRO A 143 24.66 0.75 -1.92
CA PRO A 143 24.94 -0.61 -1.51
C PRO A 143 26.30 -0.82 -0.85
N ASN A 144 27.22 0.13 -1.00
CA ASN A 144 28.58 0.04 -0.48
C ASN A 144 28.86 1.08 0.60
N LEU A 145 28.86 0.65 1.85
CA LEU A 145 29.16 1.48 3.03
C LEU A 145 30.59 2.07 2.99
N ALA A 146 31.53 1.42 2.29
CA ALA A 146 32.91 1.88 2.16
C ALA A 146 33.06 3.08 1.21
N ALA A 147 32.16 3.25 0.25
CA ALA A 147 32.11 4.43 -0.61
C ALA A 147 31.52 5.66 0.10
N ASP A 148 30.72 5.45 1.14
CA ASP A 148 30.04 6.50 1.88
C ASP A 148 30.97 7.37 2.74
N LEU A 149 32.14 6.87 3.09
CA LEU A 149 33.10 7.61 3.91
C LEU A 149 33.97 8.59 3.11
N ALA A 150 33.98 8.49 1.77
CA ALA A 150 34.86 9.27 0.90
C ALA A 150 34.15 10.32 0.04
N ALA A 151 32.84 10.27 -0.09
CA ALA A 151 32.07 11.25 -0.85
C ALA A 151 31.05 11.93 0.06
N SER A 152 30.83 13.22 -0.13
CA SER A 152 29.68 13.95 0.43
C SER A 152 28.41 13.29 -0.13
N THR A 153 27.94 12.25 0.54
CA THR A 153 26.91 11.34 0.03
C THR A 153 25.57 12.05 0.07
N GLN A 154 25.22 12.66 -1.03
CA GLN A 154 23.90 13.21 -1.25
C GLN A 154 22.95 12.01 -1.44
N PHE A 155 22.17 11.68 -0.41
CA PHE A 155 21.16 10.64 -0.48
C PHE A 155 20.01 11.06 -1.40
N ASP A 156 19.58 10.14 -2.24
CA ASP A 156 18.37 10.32 -3.01
C ASP A 156 17.14 10.08 -2.11
N TRP A 157 16.19 11.02 -2.18
CA TRP A 157 14.95 10.99 -1.41
C TRP A 157 13.76 10.83 -2.33
N TYR A 158 12.78 10.05 -1.85
CA TYR A 158 11.58 9.72 -2.61
C TYR A 158 10.34 9.86 -1.76
N LEU A 159 9.27 10.36 -2.37
CA LEU A 159 7.91 10.27 -1.84
C LEU A 159 7.31 8.93 -2.25
N GLN A 160 6.79 8.20 -1.27
CA GLN A 160 6.16 6.89 -1.49
C GLN A 160 4.68 6.88 -1.18
N GLY A 161 4.20 7.76 -0.30
CA GLY A 161 2.81 7.78 0.08
C GLY A 161 2.35 9.05 0.76
N LEU A 162 1.02 9.17 0.90
CA LEU A 162 0.34 10.29 1.51
C LEU A 162 -0.60 9.76 2.61
N TYR A 163 -0.64 10.47 3.73
CA TYR A 163 -1.62 10.26 4.78
C TYR A 163 -2.80 11.20 4.53
N ALA A 164 -4.02 10.65 4.55
CA ALA A 164 -5.24 11.45 4.43
C ALA A 164 -5.61 12.11 5.76
#